data_1da7000165628c39a6c1b80bb0243507
#
_entry.id   1da7000165628c39a6c1b80bb0243507
#
_cell.length_a   1.000
_cell.length_b   1.000
_cell.length_c   1.000
_cell.angle_alpha   90.00
_cell.angle_beta   90.00
_cell.angle_gamma   90.00
#
_symmetry.space_group_name_H-M   'P 1'
#
loop_
_entity.id
_entity.type
_entity.pdbx_description
1 polymer ?
#
loop_
_entity_poly.entity_id
_entity_poly.type
_entity_poly.pdbx_seq_one_letter_code
_entity_poly.pdbx_strand_id
1 'polypeptide(L)'
;GLGVENQKLIYSGWMNGGLHGTAALKVKPVSALKKGGVSVSELQEDMAARGIDTFMTVDMQYVYQDKMLDGYSTMQYGPGYFDHTDIKVDSYFQADGSRDKKLADLISPHYADKVAGALKKAVNKYDLSGLNLGTASWFLYSDYLEQHYTDRQKALTLYGESFSALEESTGKLMGDNGNLYSLPYVDYMINAPMSSNGYQILDQDVPFYAMVLHGYIPYSGEAINMADDYKTTFLKCVESGAGLYYKWIYGDNSLLKETDFDALYSVHYGNWLDTAAQDYKKVAEALRGLENQLIIRHEVLEEDVTKTVYEDGSAVYVNYGKEPAEQDGITIGARDFAVRKGSD
;
A
#
# COMPACT_ATOMS: atom_id res chain seq x y z
N GLY A 1 8.09 20.51 10.09
CA GLY A 1 7.62 21.18 11.06
C GLY A 1 6.56 20.79 12.08
N LEU A 2 5.68 19.80 11.85
CA LEU A 2 4.62 19.42 12.80
C LEU A 2 5.06 18.37 13.83
N GLY A 3 6.36 17.97 13.84
CA GLY A 3 6.89 16.99 14.78
C GLY A 3 6.54 15.54 14.45
N VAL A 4 6.26 15.25 13.20
CA VAL A 4 6.09 13.87 12.71
C VAL A 4 7.45 13.33 12.32
N GLU A 5 7.84 12.21 12.89
CA GLU A 5 9.11 11.52 12.67
C GLU A 5 8.92 10.23 11.86
N ASN A 6 10.00 9.65 11.36
CA ASN A 6 9.98 8.36 10.63
C ASN A 6 8.99 8.31 9.45
N GLN A 7 8.87 9.43 8.72
CA GLN A 7 7.93 9.53 7.59
C GLN A 7 8.41 8.72 6.39
N LYS A 8 7.45 8.14 5.69
CA LYS A 8 7.64 7.53 4.38
C LYS A 8 6.78 8.27 3.38
N LEU A 9 7.38 8.72 2.28
CA LEU A 9 6.67 9.35 1.17
C LEU A 9 6.48 8.35 0.04
N ILE A 10 5.24 8.10 -0.34
CA ILE A 10 4.90 7.32 -1.52
C ILE A 10 4.50 8.29 -2.61
N TYR A 11 5.26 8.32 -3.69
CA TYR A 11 4.98 9.21 -4.81
C TYR A 11 4.44 8.44 -6.00
N SER A 12 3.14 8.57 -6.23
CA SER A 12 2.41 7.87 -7.30
C SER A 12 2.22 8.77 -8.52
N GLY A 13 2.03 8.16 -9.69
CA GLY A 13 1.76 8.90 -10.94
C GLY A 13 2.93 9.69 -11.51
N TRP A 14 4.15 9.42 -11.09
CA TRP A 14 5.37 10.14 -11.50
C TRP A 14 5.88 9.77 -12.91
N MET A 15 5.46 8.61 -13.43
CA MET A 15 5.98 8.07 -14.69
C MET A 15 4.88 7.76 -15.71
N ASN A 16 5.28 7.64 -16.97
CA ASN A 16 4.53 7.06 -18.09
C ASN A 16 3.12 7.62 -18.34
N GLY A 17 2.87 8.86 -17.94
CA GLY A 17 1.59 9.53 -18.17
C GLY A 17 0.72 9.69 -16.92
N GLY A 18 1.16 9.20 -15.77
CA GLY A 18 0.45 9.37 -14.50
C GLY A 18 -0.02 8.06 -13.87
N LEU A 19 -1.07 8.13 -13.06
CA LEU A 19 -1.62 6.96 -12.35
C LEU A 19 -2.15 5.91 -13.32
N HIS A 20 -2.85 6.31 -14.36
CA HIS A 20 -3.29 5.44 -15.46
C HIS A 20 -2.32 5.57 -16.64
N GLY A 21 -1.14 4.98 -16.51
CA GLY A 21 -0.03 5.14 -17.45
C GLY A 21 0.08 4.05 -18.51
N THR A 22 1.12 4.19 -19.35
CA THR A 22 1.53 3.16 -20.30
C THR A 22 2.42 2.11 -19.61
N ALA A 23 2.66 0.98 -20.29
CA ALA A 23 3.48 -0.13 -19.80
C ALA A 23 4.86 0.31 -19.28
N ALA A 24 5.31 -0.28 -18.18
CA ALA A 24 6.62 -0.03 -17.59
C ALA A 24 7.80 -0.68 -18.35
N LEU A 25 7.63 -0.98 -19.62
CA LEU A 25 8.70 -1.47 -20.52
C LEU A 25 9.71 -0.37 -20.89
N LYS A 26 9.31 0.89 -20.76
CA LYS A 26 10.16 2.08 -20.86
C LYS A 26 9.67 3.09 -19.82
N VAL A 27 10.55 3.55 -18.97
CA VAL A 27 10.21 4.48 -17.89
C VAL A 27 10.59 5.91 -18.26
N LYS A 28 9.62 6.81 -18.18
CA LYS A 28 9.80 8.26 -18.40
C LYS A 28 9.01 9.04 -17.37
N PRO A 29 9.63 9.99 -16.63
CA PRO A 29 8.91 10.89 -15.76
C PRO A 29 7.86 11.71 -16.52
N VAL A 30 6.75 12.01 -15.87
CA VAL A 30 5.69 12.84 -16.44
C VAL A 30 6.18 14.26 -16.71
N SER A 31 5.66 14.89 -17.77
CA SER A 31 6.06 16.25 -18.16
C SER A 31 5.71 17.31 -17.10
N ALA A 32 4.74 17.03 -16.22
CA ALA A 32 4.36 17.92 -15.14
C ALA A 32 5.50 18.17 -14.15
N LEU A 33 6.33 17.18 -13.84
CA LEU A 33 7.51 17.34 -12.98
C LEU A 33 8.51 18.32 -13.61
N LYS A 34 8.80 18.20 -14.92
CA LYS A 34 9.67 19.12 -15.64
C LYS A 34 9.13 20.55 -15.65
N LYS A 35 7.80 20.71 -15.82
CA LYS A 35 7.14 22.04 -15.81
C LYS A 35 7.12 22.65 -14.40
N GLY A 36 7.08 21.82 -13.36
CA GLY A 36 7.20 22.24 -11.97
C GLY A 36 8.62 22.67 -11.55
N GLY A 37 9.60 22.47 -12.44
CA GLY A 37 11.00 22.86 -12.19
C GLY A 37 11.75 21.95 -11.22
N VAL A 38 11.19 20.79 -10.87
CA VAL A 38 11.80 19.82 -9.94
C VAL A 38 11.99 18.50 -10.67
N SER A 39 13.20 17.98 -10.70
CA SER A 39 13.48 16.64 -11.18
C SER A 39 13.11 15.57 -10.12
N VAL A 40 13.00 14.32 -10.57
CA VAL A 40 12.76 13.20 -9.65
C VAL A 40 13.92 13.06 -8.66
N SER A 41 15.17 13.22 -9.11
CA SER A 41 16.36 13.14 -8.26
C SER A 41 16.36 14.26 -7.21
N GLU A 42 16.10 15.52 -7.60
CA GLU A 42 16.03 16.65 -6.67
C GLU A 42 14.93 16.48 -5.60
N LEU A 43 13.76 15.92 -5.98
CA LEU A 43 12.71 15.59 -5.00
C LEU A 43 13.22 14.59 -3.96
N GLN A 44 13.90 13.54 -4.40
CA GLN A 44 14.40 12.51 -3.48
C GLN A 44 15.54 13.03 -2.60
N GLU A 45 16.43 13.85 -3.13
CA GLU A 45 17.49 14.52 -2.36
C GLU A 45 16.90 15.44 -1.27
N ASP A 46 15.87 16.24 -1.59
CA ASP A 46 15.19 17.09 -0.61
C ASP A 46 14.48 16.26 0.48
N MET A 47 13.83 15.15 0.11
CA MET A 47 13.20 14.26 1.08
C MET A 47 14.24 13.56 1.95
N ALA A 48 15.32 13.05 1.38
CA ALA A 48 16.42 12.42 2.12
C ALA A 48 17.09 13.39 3.10
N ALA A 49 17.30 14.66 2.69
CA ALA A 49 17.82 15.70 3.57
C ALA A 49 16.91 16.00 4.78
N ARG A 50 15.62 15.65 4.68
CA ARG A 50 14.63 15.77 5.78
C ARG A 50 14.47 14.46 6.57
N GLY A 51 15.22 13.41 6.25
CA GLY A 51 15.09 12.09 6.87
C GLY A 51 13.81 11.34 6.45
N ILE A 52 13.26 11.62 5.26
CA ILE A 52 12.06 11.00 4.72
C ILE A 52 12.46 9.96 3.68
N ASP A 53 12.12 8.69 3.93
CA ASP A 53 12.25 7.63 2.94
C ASP A 53 11.23 7.81 1.82
N THR A 54 11.69 7.78 0.56
CA THR A 54 10.83 8.01 -0.61
C THR A 54 10.69 6.73 -1.43
N PHE A 55 9.45 6.35 -1.69
CA PHE A 55 9.09 5.19 -2.52
C PHE A 55 8.32 5.65 -3.77
N MET A 56 8.91 5.40 -4.91
CA MET A 56 8.30 5.73 -6.20
C MET A 56 7.41 4.58 -6.64
N THR A 57 6.09 4.80 -6.73
CA THR A 57 5.16 3.75 -7.16
C THR A 57 5.42 3.35 -8.61
N VAL A 58 5.56 2.05 -8.83
CA VAL A 58 5.70 1.45 -10.15
C VAL A 58 4.57 0.45 -10.40
N ASP A 59 4.11 0.37 -11.63
CA ASP A 59 3.16 -0.66 -12.03
C ASP A 59 3.86 -1.65 -12.98
N MET A 60 4.09 -2.85 -12.48
CA MET A 60 4.76 -3.92 -13.24
C MET A 60 3.80 -4.72 -14.11
N GLN A 61 2.51 -4.58 -13.88
CA GLN A 61 1.48 -5.49 -14.37
C GLN A 61 0.43 -4.81 -15.25
N TYR A 62 -0.05 -3.63 -14.86
CA TYR A 62 -1.18 -2.95 -15.50
C TYR A 62 -0.71 -2.01 -16.59
N VAL A 63 -1.48 -1.99 -17.67
CA VAL A 63 -1.32 -1.06 -18.80
C VAL A 63 -2.65 -0.36 -19.03
N TYR A 64 -2.79 0.84 -18.49
CA TYR A 64 -4.02 1.60 -18.61
C TYR A 64 -4.18 2.28 -19.98
N GLN A 65 -3.07 2.62 -20.61
CA GLN A 65 -3.03 3.26 -21.91
C GLN A 65 -2.05 2.51 -22.83
N ASP A 66 -2.55 2.07 -23.98
CA ASP A 66 -1.74 1.58 -25.08
C ASP A 66 -1.55 2.73 -26.09
N LYS A 67 -0.31 3.21 -26.24
CA LYS A 67 0.04 4.30 -27.15
C LYS A 67 0.96 3.81 -28.23
N MET A 68 0.72 4.27 -29.45
CA MET A 68 1.59 3.97 -30.57
C MET A 68 3.06 4.29 -30.22
N LEU A 69 3.97 3.33 -30.42
CA LEU A 69 5.42 3.44 -30.17
C LEU A 69 5.85 3.53 -28.69
N ASP A 70 5.01 3.17 -27.74
CA ASP A 70 5.41 3.08 -26.33
C ASP A 70 6.19 1.79 -26.02
N GLY A 71 6.16 0.83 -26.95
CA GLY A 71 6.87 -0.45 -26.87
C GLY A 71 6.02 -1.59 -26.29
N TYR A 72 4.75 -1.36 -26.01
CA TYR A 72 3.77 -2.37 -25.63
C TYR A 72 2.89 -2.76 -26.82
N SER A 73 2.43 -3.98 -26.81
CA SER A 73 1.37 -4.51 -27.68
C SER A 73 0.72 -5.68 -26.93
N THR A 74 -0.59 -5.67 -26.81
CA THR A 74 -1.34 -6.77 -26.16
C THR A 74 -1.03 -8.11 -26.83
N MET A 75 -0.89 -8.14 -28.17
CA MET A 75 -0.55 -9.36 -28.91
C MET A 75 0.80 -9.95 -28.49
N GLN A 76 1.78 -9.12 -28.12
CA GLN A 76 3.13 -9.56 -27.77
C GLN A 76 3.31 -9.76 -26.27
N TYR A 77 2.72 -8.90 -25.44
CA TYR A 77 2.98 -8.84 -24.01
C TYR A 77 1.77 -9.20 -23.14
N GLY A 78 0.57 -9.24 -23.71
CA GLY A 78 -0.65 -9.55 -22.98
C GLY A 78 -0.74 -11.04 -22.62
N PRO A 79 -1.23 -11.37 -21.41
CA PRO A 79 -1.58 -12.75 -21.07
C PRO A 79 -2.90 -13.16 -21.72
N GLY A 80 -3.08 -14.44 -21.97
CA GLY A 80 -4.32 -15.00 -22.54
C GLY A 80 -4.85 -16.20 -21.78
N TYR A 81 -6.14 -16.47 -22.00
CA TYR A 81 -6.79 -17.70 -21.58
C TYR A 81 -6.46 -18.86 -22.56
N PHE A 82 -6.86 -20.08 -22.21
CA PHE A 82 -6.71 -21.27 -23.08
C PHE A 82 -7.41 -21.16 -24.44
N ASP A 83 -8.45 -20.34 -24.52
CA ASP A 83 -9.18 -20.08 -25.77
C ASP A 83 -8.58 -18.92 -26.59
N HIS A 84 -7.38 -18.46 -26.21
CA HIS A 84 -6.65 -17.34 -26.81
C HIS A 84 -7.32 -15.96 -26.65
N THR A 85 -8.33 -15.84 -25.79
CA THR A 85 -8.87 -14.52 -25.44
C THR A 85 -7.93 -13.80 -24.46
N ASP A 86 -7.80 -12.47 -24.62
CA ASP A 86 -6.95 -11.65 -23.76
C ASP A 86 -7.47 -11.62 -22.33
N ILE A 87 -6.58 -11.75 -21.35
CA ILE A 87 -6.88 -11.49 -19.95
C ILE A 87 -6.76 -9.99 -19.70
N LYS A 88 -7.84 -9.37 -19.21
CA LYS A 88 -7.92 -7.95 -18.91
C LYS A 88 -8.39 -7.74 -17.48
N VAL A 89 -8.09 -6.58 -16.93
CA VAL A 89 -8.69 -6.13 -15.67
C VAL A 89 -9.93 -5.32 -16.00
N ASP A 90 -11.07 -5.79 -15.51
CA ASP A 90 -12.33 -5.07 -15.63
C ASP A 90 -12.41 -3.96 -14.58
N SER A 91 -13.11 -2.87 -14.92
CA SER A 91 -13.40 -1.82 -13.98
C SER A 91 -14.42 -2.28 -12.94
N TYR A 92 -14.42 -1.60 -11.81
CA TYR A 92 -15.47 -1.73 -10.82
C TYR A 92 -16.80 -1.23 -11.39
N PHE A 93 -17.92 -1.74 -10.85
CA PHE A 93 -19.24 -1.19 -11.14
C PHE A 93 -19.30 0.24 -10.59
N GLN A 94 -19.75 1.17 -11.41
CA GLN A 94 -20.08 2.52 -10.95
C GLN A 94 -21.34 2.50 -10.10
N ALA A 95 -21.58 3.56 -9.32
CA ALA A 95 -22.77 3.67 -8.46
C ALA A 95 -24.09 3.59 -9.21
N ASP A 96 -24.09 3.90 -10.51
CA ASP A 96 -25.26 3.79 -11.41
C ASP A 96 -25.43 2.37 -12.01
N GLY A 97 -24.56 1.40 -11.62
CA GLY A 97 -24.56 0.04 -12.13
C GLY A 97 -23.91 -0.13 -13.50
N SER A 98 -23.37 0.92 -14.10
CA SER A 98 -22.60 0.82 -15.34
C SER A 98 -21.23 0.20 -15.09
N ARG A 99 -20.67 -0.48 -16.10
CA ARG A 99 -19.26 -0.89 -16.12
C ARG A 99 -18.48 0.06 -17.01
N ASP A 100 -17.40 0.60 -16.50
CA ASP A 100 -16.41 1.21 -17.36
C ASP A 100 -15.83 0.15 -18.30
N LYS A 101 -15.72 0.51 -19.57
CA LYS A 101 -15.51 -0.46 -20.64
C LYS A 101 -14.13 -1.13 -20.62
N LYS A 102 -13.17 -0.59 -19.88
CA LYS A 102 -11.81 -1.11 -19.76
C LYS A 102 -11.07 -0.43 -18.62
N LEU A 103 -10.60 -1.17 -17.64
CA LEU A 103 -9.70 -0.61 -16.65
C LEU A 103 -8.26 -0.66 -17.16
N ALA A 104 -7.74 -1.85 -17.45
CA ALA A 104 -6.35 -2.02 -17.90
C ALA A 104 -6.17 -3.32 -18.71
N ASP A 105 -5.20 -3.33 -19.62
CA ASP A 105 -4.56 -4.54 -20.09
C ASP A 105 -3.52 -5.00 -19.08
N LEU A 106 -3.04 -6.22 -19.23
CA LEU A 106 -2.00 -6.80 -18.37
C LEU A 106 -0.72 -7.09 -19.17
N ILE A 107 0.40 -7.10 -18.47
CA ILE A 107 1.67 -7.65 -18.98
C ILE A 107 1.77 -9.08 -18.48
N SER A 108 1.99 -10.06 -19.37
CA SER A 108 2.20 -11.45 -18.98
C SER A 108 3.33 -11.57 -17.94
N PRO A 109 3.16 -12.37 -16.88
CA PRO A 109 4.22 -12.64 -15.91
C PRO A 109 5.51 -13.18 -16.55
N HIS A 110 5.41 -13.77 -17.72
CA HIS A 110 6.57 -14.18 -18.53
C HIS A 110 7.59 -13.05 -18.76
N TYR A 111 7.13 -11.80 -18.80
CA TYR A 111 7.97 -10.63 -19.05
C TYR A 111 8.33 -9.83 -17.78
N ALA A 112 8.16 -10.42 -16.59
CA ALA A 112 8.48 -9.74 -15.33
C ALA A 112 9.94 -9.27 -15.27
N ASP A 113 10.88 -10.07 -15.75
CA ASP A 113 12.31 -9.76 -15.86
C ASP A 113 12.59 -8.55 -16.79
N LYS A 114 11.86 -8.46 -17.90
CA LYS A 114 11.98 -7.36 -18.85
C LYS A 114 11.48 -6.05 -18.24
N VAL A 115 10.37 -6.09 -17.53
CA VAL A 115 9.84 -4.93 -16.79
C VAL A 115 10.82 -4.52 -15.68
N ALA A 116 11.28 -5.48 -14.87
CA ALA A 116 12.30 -5.22 -13.85
C ALA A 116 13.57 -4.62 -14.42
N GLY A 117 14.04 -5.11 -15.56
CA GLY A 117 15.19 -4.55 -16.27
C GLY A 117 15.00 -3.11 -16.75
N ALA A 118 13.77 -2.73 -17.14
CA ALA A 118 13.44 -1.34 -17.49
C ALA A 118 13.40 -0.45 -16.23
N LEU A 119 12.86 -0.96 -15.13
CA LEU A 119 12.82 -0.27 -13.83
C LEU A 119 14.23 -0.08 -13.26
N LYS A 120 15.11 -1.09 -13.30
CA LYS A 120 16.54 -0.97 -12.91
C LYS A 120 17.25 0.15 -13.66
N LYS A 121 17.01 0.28 -14.97
CA LYS A 121 17.55 1.39 -15.75
C LYS A 121 17.01 2.75 -15.28
N ALA A 122 15.74 2.80 -14.88
CA ALA A 122 15.15 4.02 -14.34
C ALA A 122 15.72 4.35 -12.95
N VAL A 123 15.90 3.36 -12.08
CA VAL A 123 16.56 3.49 -10.78
C VAL A 123 17.91 4.18 -10.95
N ASN A 124 18.78 3.62 -11.77
CA ASN A 124 20.12 4.17 -12.02
C ASN A 124 20.09 5.55 -12.69
N LYS A 125 19.10 5.82 -13.55
CA LYS A 125 19.02 7.08 -14.29
C LYS A 125 18.47 8.25 -13.49
N TYR A 126 17.59 7.97 -12.53
CA TYR A 126 16.87 8.98 -11.76
C TYR A 126 17.20 8.91 -10.26
N ASP A 127 18.23 8.14 -9.89
CA ASP A 127 18.72 7.92 -8.51
C ASP A 127 17.59 7.55 -7.54
N LEU A 128 16.74 6.57 -7.95
CA LEU A 128 15.60 6.18 -7.13
C LEU A 128 16.07 5.42 -5.89
N SER A 129 15.73 5.93 -4.72
CA SER A 129 16.12 5.39 -3.41
C SER A 129 15.16 4.31 -2.86
N GLY A 130 13.99 4.15 -3.47
CA GLY A 130 13.00 3.15 -3.09
C GLY A 130 11.89 3.02 -4.13
N LEU A 131 11.33 1.82 -4.25
CA LEU A 131 10.18 1.54 -5.12
C LEU A 131 9.02 0.98 -4.31
N ASN A 132 7.80 1.42 -4.65
CA ASN A 132 6.57 0.74 -4.24
C ASN A 132 6.12 -0.15 -5.40
N LEU A 133 6.04 -1.46 -5.13
CA LEU A 133 5.75 -2.51 -6.13
C LEU A 133 4.29 -2.52 -6.60
N GLY A 134 3.40 -1.78 -5.93
CA GLY A 134 1.99 -1.71 -6.29
C GLY A 134 1.34 -3.10 -6.36
N THR A 135 0.57 -3.34 -7.42
CA THR A 135 -0.19 -4.59 -7.61
C THR A 135 0.67 -5.84 -7.67
N ALA A 136 1.93 -5.74 -8.09
CA ALA A 136 2.82 -6.90 -8.21
C ALA A 136 3.10 -7.58 -6.86
N SER A 137 2.94 -6.88 -5.73
CA SER A 137 3.13 -7.45 -4.40
C SER A 137 1.98 -8.33 -3.90
N TRP A 138 0.81 -8.30 -4.57
CA TRP A 138 -0.36 -9.09 -4.13
C TRP A 138 -1.12 -9.80 -5.24
N PHE A 139 -1.05 -9.32 -6.48
CA PHE A 139 -1.82 -9.86 -7.58
C PHE A 139 -1.00 -10.84 -8.42
N LEU A 140 -1.31 -12.13 -8.30
CA LEU A 140 -0.63 -13.21 -9.00
C LEU A 140 -1.59 -13.92 -9.97
N TYR A 141 -1.27 -13.88 -11.25
CA TYR A 141 -2.07 -14.50 -12.32
C TYR A 141 -1.23 -15.36 -13.25
N SER A 142 -1.89 -16.16 -14.05
CA SER A 142 -1.28 -17.04 -15.05
C SER A 142 -1.43 -16.48 -16.45
N ASP A 143 -0.59 -16.96 -17.35
CA ASP A 143 -0.72 -16.80 -18.79
C ASP A 143 -0.75 -18.17 -19.44
N TYR A 144 -1.78 -18.45 -20.22
CA TYR A 144 -2.02 -19.76 -20.83
C TYR A 144 -1.70 -19.81 -22.32
N LEU A 145 -1.13 -18.76 -22.91
CA LEU A 145 -0.70 -18.77 -24.29
C LEU A 145 0.54 -19.66 -24.47
N GLU A 146 0.55 -20.54 -25.47
CA GLU A 146 1.62 -21.54 -25.70
C GLU A 146 3.02 -20.90 -25.76
N GLN A 147 3.14 -19.75 -26.44
CA GLN A 147 4.43 -19.11 -26.70
C GLN A 147 5.10 -18.55 -25.43
N HIS A 148 4.35 -18.33 -24.36
CA HIS A 148 4.87 -17.81 -23.09
C HIS A 148 4.10 -18.32 -21.87
N TYR A 149 3.65 -19.58 -21.96
CA TYR A 149 2.93 -20.22 -20.86
C TYR A 149 3.62 -20.03 -19.52
N THR A 150 2.86 -19.48 -18.59
CA THR A 150 3.35 -19.15 -17.24
C THR A 150 2.20 -19.37 -16.25
N ASP A 151 2.24 -20.45 -15.51
CA ASP A 151 1.32 -20.67 -14.42
C ASP A 151 1.66 -19.81 -13.20
N ARG A 152 0.80 -19.83 -12.17
CA ARG A 152 1.02 -19.02 -10.95
C ARG A 152 2.29 -19.37 -10.20
N GLN A 153 2.73 -20.65 -10.21
CA GLN A 153 3.97 -21.05 -9.54
C GLN A 153 5.20 -20.47 -10.24
N LYS A 154 5.21 -20.55 -11.56
CA LYS A 154 6.26 -19.93 -12.37
C LYS A 154 6.22 -18.40 -12.26
N ALA A 155 5.02 -17.80 -12.28
CA ALA A 155 4.85 -16.36 -12.09
C ALA A 155 5.39 -15.90 -10.72
N LEU A 156 5.13 -16.65 -9.64
CA LEU A 156 5.68 -16.37 -8.31
C LEU A 156 7.22 -16.34 -8.33
N THR A 157 7.84 -17.32 -8.99
CA THR A 157 9.31 -17.36 -9.12
C THR A 157 9.84 -16.15 -9.90
N LEU A 158 9.23 -15.83 -11.03
CA LEU A 158 9.65 -14.70 -11.88
C LEU A 158 9.50 -13.34 -11.18
N TYR A 159 8.41 -13.14 -10.42
CA TYR A 159 8.25 -11.93 -9.61
C TYR A 159 9.25 -11.89 -8.46
N GLY A 160 9.51 -13.00 -7.76
CA GLY A 160 10.53 -13.07 -6.70
C GLY A 160 11.92 -12.70 -7.21
N GLU A 161 12.36 -13.26 -8.34
CA GLU A 161 13.62 -12.90 -8.99
C GLU A 161 13.65 -11.42 -9.40
N SER A 162 12.53 -10.89 -9.88
CA SER A 162 12.40 -9.48 -10.26
C SER A 162 12.50 -8.55 -9.04
N PHE A 163 11.85 -8.91 -7.91
CA PHE A 163 11.90 -8.14 -6.67
C PHE A 163 13.30 -8.13 -6.08
N SER A 164 13.98 -9.29 -6.01
CA SER A 164 15.38 -9.37 -5.57
C SER A 164 16.29 -8.46 -6.40
N ALA A 165 16.13 -8.49 -7.73
CA ALA A 165 16.92 -7.65 -8.63
C ALA A 165 16.62 -6.15 -8.47
N LEU A 166 15.39 -5.76 -8.13
CA LEU A 166 15.01 -4.37 -7.83
C LEU A 166 15.53 -3.93 -6.47
N GLU A 167 15.41 -4.77 -5.44
CA GLU A 167 15.96 -4.53 -4.10
C GLU A 167 17.47 -4.25 -4.15
N GLU A 168 18.24 -5.10 -4.84
CA GLU A 168 19.68 -4.89 -5.08
C GLU A 168 19.99 -3.54 -5.73
N SER A 169 19.05 -2.97 -6.50
CA SER A 169 19.26 -1.72 -7.23
C SER A 169 18.89 -0.48 -6.42
N THR A 170 17.84 -0.55 -5.59
CA THR A 170 17.31 0.60 -4.83
C THR A 170 17.68 0.54 -3.36
N GLY A 171 17.96 -0.66 -2.83
CA GLY A 171 18.15 -0.93 -1.41
C GLY A 171 16.89 -0.91 -0.55
N LYS A 172 15.73 -0.48 -1.09
CA LYS A 172 14.45 -0.45 -0.36
C LYS A 172 13.28 -0.73 -1.28
N LEU A 173 12.42 -1.66 -0.87
CA LEU A 173 11.14 -1.94 -1.53
C LEU A 173 9.98 -1.79 -0.57
N MET A 174 8.84 -1.37 -1.10
CA MET A 174 7.57 -1.29 -0.37
C MET A 174 6.54 -2.16 -1.08
N GLY A 175 5.83 -2.99 -0.33
CA GLY A 175 4.68 -3.74 -0.80
C GLY A 175 3.38 -2.93 -0.61
N ASP A 176 2.40 -3.23 -1.44
CA ASP A 176 1.04 -2.70 -1.34
C ASP A 176 0.08 -3.89 -1.19
N ASN A 177 -0.72 -3.93 -0.12
CA ASN A 177 -1.63 -5.03 0.20
C ASN A 177 -0.98 -6.44 0.35
N GLY A 178 0.28 -6.56 0.22
CA GLY A 178 1.23 -7.67 0.15
C GLY A 178 0.73 -9.08 0.46
N ASN A 179 1.01 -9.99 -0.45
CA ASN A 179 0.85 -11.43 -0.24
C ASN A 179 2.15 -12.04 0.29
N LEU A 180 2.06 -13.24 0.87
CA LEU A 180 3.19 -13.94 1.48
C LEU A 180 4.44 -14.01 0.59
N TYR A 181 4.27 -14.13 -0.73
CA TYR A 181 5.39 -14.23 -1.67
C TYR A 181 6.20 -12.94 -1.82
N SER A 182 5.63 -11.79 -1.50
CA SER A 182 6.34 -10.50 -1.58
C SER A 182 7.07 -10.13 -0.28
N LEU A 183 6.67 -10.69 0.87
CA LEU A 183 7.22 -10.35 2.18
C LEU A 183 8.74 -10.49 2.30
N PRO A 184 9.40 -11.49 1.71
CA PRO A 184 10.86 -11.63 1.81
C PRO A 184 11.67 -10.49 1.15
N TYR A 185 11.04 -9.65 0.33
CA TYR A 185 11.71 -8.65 -0.49
C TYR A 185 11.37 -7.20 -0.10
N VAL A 186 10.44 -7.00 0.85
CA VAL A 186 9.94 -5.65 1.18
C VAL A 186 10.35 -5.22 2.58
N ASP A 187 10.74 -3.96 2.70
CA ASP A 187 11.09 -3.31 3.96
C ASP A 187 9.88 -2.67 4.65
N TYR A 188 8.84 -2.37 3.89
CA TYR A 188 7.60 -1.72 4.37
C TYR A 188 6.40 -2.26 3.62
N MET A 189 5.24 -2.23 4.29
CA MET A 189 3.96 -2.62 3.70
C MET A 189 2.90 -1.55 3.93
N ILE A 190 2.17 -1.18 2.87
CA ILE A 190 0.96 -0.36 2.99
C ILE A 190 -0.28 -1.17 2.63
N ASN A 191 -1.45 -0.65 2.97
CA ASN A 191 -2.74 -1.33 2.76
C ASN A 191 -2.76 -2.76 3.30
N ALA A 192 -2.01 -3.04 4.38
CA ALA A 192 -2.04 -4.33 5.03
C ALA A 192 -3.46 -4.62 5.56
N PRO A 193 -3.99 -5.83 5.39
CA PRO A 193 -5.33 -6.15 5.88
C PRO A 193 -5.35 -6.13 7.41
N MET A 194 -6.16 -5.22 7.98
CA MET A 194 -6.31 -5.02 9.43
C MET A 194 -7.47 -5.82 10.02
N SER A 195 -8.26 -6.47 9.18
CA SER A 195 -9.42 -7.27 9.56
C SER A 195 -9.60 -8.45 8.62
N SER A 196 -10.44 -9.40 9.01
CA SER A 196 -10.88 -10.49 8.15
C SER A 196 -11.83 -9.98 7.05
N ASN A 197 -12.22 -10.88 6.14
CA ASN A 197 -13.14 -10.58 5.05
C ASN A 197 -14.61 -10.38 5.47
N GLY A 198 -14.93 -10.51 6.78
CA GLY A 198 -16.28 -10.29 7.32
C GLY A 198 -17.34 -11.29 6.85
N TYR A 199 -16.96 -12.46 6.31
CA TYR A 199 -17.93 -13.48 5.95
C TYR A 199 -18.66 -14.01 7.20
N GLN A 200 -19.97 -14.24 7.09
CA GLN A 200 -20.83 -14.71 8.17
C GLN A 200 -20.41 -16.05 8.82
N ILE A 201 -19.51 -16.78 8.20
CA ILE A 201 -18.94 -18.03 8.71
C ILE A 201 -17.85 -17.78 9.77
N LEU A 202 -17.39 -16.54 9.93
CA LEU A 202 -16.35 -16.19 10.88
C LEU A 202 -16.99 -15.72 12.20
N ASP A 203 -16.64 -16.38 13.28
CA ASP A 203 -17.13 -16.06 14.63
C ASP A 203 -16.39 -14.83 15.21
N GLN A 204 -15.13 -14.65 14.84
CA GLN A 204 -14.26 -13.60 15.38
C GLN A 204 -13.32 -13.03 14.31
N ASP A 205 -13.04 -11.74 14.41
CA ASP A 205 -11.99 -11.08 13.64
C ASP A 205 -10.64 -11.21 14.40
N VAL A 206 -9.66 -11.83 13.74
CA VAL A 206 -8.31 -11.96 14.27
C VAL A 206 -7.35 -11.20 13.35
N PRO A 207 -6.57 -10.22 13.85
CA PRO A 207 -5.60 -9.48 13.04
C PRO A 207 -4.36 -10.34 12.75
N PHE A 208 -4.58 -11.52 12.15
CA PHE A 208 -3.54 -12.52 11.94
C PHE A 208 -2.37 -12.01 11.11
N TYR A 209 -2.68 -11.20 10.08
CA TYR A 209 -1.64 -10.60 9.24
C TYR A 209 -0.72 -9.68 10.05
N ALA A 210 -1.30 -8.83 10.90
CA ALA A 210 -0.56 -7.98 11.81
C ALA A 210 0.29 -8.80 12.79
N MET A 211 -0.25 -9.87 13.38
CA MET A 211 0.48 -10.76 14.29
C MET A 211 1.70 -11.43 13.63
N VAL A 212 1.65 -11.66 12.30
CA VAL A 212 2.78 -12.24 11.55
C VAL A 212 3.84 -11.18 11.23
N LEU A 213 3.44 -9.95 10.91
CA LEU A 213 4.37 -8.91 10.45
C LEU A 213 4.99 -8.09 11.57
N HIS A 214 4.24 -7.84 12.65
CA HIS A 214 4.67 -6.93 13.70
C HIS A 214 6.00 -7.37 14.33
N GLY A 215 6.92 -6.42 14.46
CA GLY A 215 8.28 -6.67 14.90
C GLY A 215 9.25 -7.08 13.78
N TYR A 216 8.78 -7.46 12.59
CA TYR A 216 9.60 -7.84 11.44
C TYR A 216 9.56 -6.83 10.30
N ILE A 217 8.37 -6.47 9.86
CA ILE A 217 8.16 -5.55 8.74
C ILE A 217 7.20 -4.45 9.20
N PRO A 218 7.61 -3.18 9.22
CA PRO A 218 6.69 -2.07 9.49
C PRO A 218 5.58 -1.99 8.45
N TYR A 219 4.35 -1.78 8.89
CA TYR A 219 3.19 -1.74 8.00
C TYR A 219 2.17 -0.68 8.42
N SER A 220 1.31 -0.31 7.49
CA SER A 220 0.12 0.50 7.73
C SER A 220 -1.11 -0.15 7.09
N GLY A 221 -2.27 0.12 7.65
CA GLY A 221 -3.55 -0.22 7.05
C GLY A 221 -3.86 0.62 5.82
N GLU A 222 -5.14 0.65 5.44
CA GLU A 222 -5.64 1.52 4.38
C GLU A 222 -5.46 3.01 4.70
N ALA A 223 -5.58 3.86 3.67
CA ALA A 223 -5.51 5.30 3.86
C ALA A 223 -6.68 5.79 4.71
N ILE A 224 -6.40 6.23 5.94
CA ILE A 224 -7.41 6.60 6.94
C ILE A 224 -8.37 7.68 6.44
N ASN A 225 -7.87 8.65 5.69
CA ASN A 225 -8.66 9.73 5.11
C ASN A 225 -9.50 9.32 3.89
N MET A 226 -9.44 8.05 3.50
CA MET A 226 -10.26 7.44 2.44
C MET A 226 -11.27 6.44 3.00
N ALA A 227 -11.17 6.11 4.28
CA ALA A 227 -12.05 5.14 4.94
C ALA A 227 -13.45 5.69 5.15
N ASP A 228 -14.46 4.81 5.06
CA ASP A 228 -15.86 5.16 5.34
C ASP A 228 -16.08 5.56 6.80
N ASP A 229 -15.43 4.87 7.74
CA ASP A 229 -15.39 5.23 9.16
C ASP A 229 -13.94 5.49 9.59
N TYR A 230 -13.55 6.75 9.49
CA TYR A 230 -12.23 7.24 9.89
C TYR A 230 -11.82 6.77 11.30
N LYS A 231 -12.74 6.86 12.28
CA LYS A 231 -12.40 6.54 13.67
C LYS A 231 -12.21 5.05 13.88
N THR A 232 -13.02 4.21 13.25
CA THR A 232 -12.84 2.76 13.30
C THR A 232 -11.53 2.35 12.61
N THR A 233 -11.21 2.90 11.44
CA THR A 233 -9.95 2.60 10.75
C THR A 233 -8.75 3.05 11.57
N PHE A 234 -8.80 4.24 12.19
CA PHE A 234 -7.76 4.69 13.13
C PHE A 234 -7.57 3.71 14.29
N LEU A 235 -8.66 3.27 14.93
CA LEU A 235 -8.59 2.33 16.03
C LEU A 235 -8.08 0.95 15.60
N LYS A 236 -8.40 0.49 14.39
CA LYS A 236 -7.85 -0.74 13.83
C LYS A 236 -6.33 -0.66 13.62
N CYS A 237 -5.80 0.49 13.22
CA CYS A 237 -4.36 0.70 13.17
C CYS A 237 -3.72 0.58 14.56
N VAL A 238 -4.35 1.17 15.59
CA VAL A 238 -3.86 1.09 16.96
C VAL A 238 -3.92 -0.33 17.52
N GLU A 239 -5.05 -1.05 17.32
CA GLU A 239 -5.25 -2.44 17.73
C GLU A 239 -4.15 -3.36 17.15
N SER A 240 -3.81 -3.16 15.89
CA SER A 240 -2.84 -3.99 15.17
C SER A 240 -1.39 -3.49 15.27
N GLY A 241 -1.11 -2.40 15.97
CA GLY A 241 0.22 -1.80 16.02
C GLY A 241 0.70 -1.20 14.71
N ALA A 242 -0.21 -0.94 13.78
CA ALA A 242 0.11 -0.41 12.46
C ALA A 242 0.43 1.09 12.47
N GLY A 243 1.28 1.53 11.56
CA GLY A 243 1.49 2.93 11.26
C GLY A 243 0.26 3.57 10.59
N LEU A 244 0.19 4.90 10.63
CA LEU A 244 -0.88 5.66 10.00
C LEU A 244 -0.53 5.97 8.54
N TYR A 245 -1.47 5.74 7.63
CA TYR A 245 -1.34 6.04 6.21
C TYR A 245 -2.39 7.05 5.78
N TYR A 246 -1.95 8.10 5.06
CA TYR A 246 -2.81 9.12 4.47
C TYR A 246 -2.49 9.28 2.99
N LYS A 247 -3.52 9.40 2.17
CA LYS A 247 -3.39 9.68 0.75
C LYS A 247 -3.62 11.17 0.51
N TRP A 248 -2.68 11.85 -0.15
CA TRP A 248 -2.74 13.29 -0.33
C TRP A 248 -2.52 13.73 -1.77
N ILE A 249 -3.21 14.79 -2.15
CA ILE A 249 -2.93 15.60 -3.34
C ILE A 249 -2.73 17.05 -2.94
N TYR A 250 -1.93 17.77 -3.71
CA TYR A 250 -1.71 19.20 -3.52
C TYR A 250 -2.84 20.05 -4.10
N GLY A 251 -3.36 19.67 -5.28
CA GLY A 251 -4.45 20.36 -5.95
C GLY A 251 -5.78 20.22 -5.21
N ASP A 252 -6.71 21.14 -5.49
CA ASP A 252 -8.07 21.07 -4.94
C ASP A 252 -8.80 19.80 -5.43
N ASN A 253 -9.60 19.18 -4.57
CA ASN A 253 -10.34 17.95 -4.90
C ASN A 253 -11.33 18.15 -6.07
N SER A 254 -11.84 19.37 -6.27
CA SER A 254 -12.73 19.68 -7.39
C SER A 254 -12.12 19.44 -8.77
N LEU A 255 -10.78 19.42 -8.86
CA LEU A 255 -10.05 19.09 -10.09
C LEU A 255 -10.20 17.62 -10.50
N LEU A 256 -10.57 16.75 -9.57
CA LEU A 256 -10.76 15.32 -9.81
C LEU A 256 -12.21 14.95 -10.14
N LYS A 257 -13.14 15.89 -9.94
CA LYS A 257 -14.56 15.69 -10.24
C LYS A 257 -14.75 15.40 -11.73
N GLU A 258 -15.58 14.42 -12.04
CA GLU A 258 -15.86 13.97 -13.41
C GLU A 258 -14.62 13.45 -14.17
N THR A 259 -13.64 12.89 -13.43
CA THR A 259 -12.48 12.19 -13.97
C THR A 259 -12.46 10.74 -13.45
N ASP A 260 -11.60 9.90 -14.02
CA ASP A 260 -11.35 8.51 -13.52
C ASP A 260 -10.83 8.46 -12.07
N PHE A 261 -10.60 9.60 -11.45
CA PHE A 261 -10.08 9.75 -10.09
C PHE A 261 -11.05 10.44 -9.14
N ASP A 262 -12.33 10.50 -9.48
CA ASP A 262 -13.37 11.12 -8.66
C ASP A 262 -13.53 10.47 -7.28
N ALA A 263 -13.20 9.17 -7.15
CA ALA A 263 -13.11 8.48 -5.87
C ALA A 263 -12.13 9.12 -4.88
N LEU A 264 -11.16 9.92 -5.34
CA LEU A 264 -10.22 10.66 -4.51
C LEU A 264 -10.79 12.02 -4.03
N TYR A 265 -12.05 12.05 -3.65
CA TYR A 265 -12.79 13.27 -3.30
C TYR A 265 -12.40 13.93 -1.95
N SER A 266 -11.63 13.25 -1.11
CA SER A 266 -11.30 13.69 0.25
C SER A 266 -9.80 13.74 0.55
N VAL A 267 -8.94 13.90 -0.48
CA VAL A 267 -7.49 13.73 -0.31
C VAL A 267 -6.68 15.03 -0.36
N HIS A 268 -7.31 16.21 -0.40
CA HIS A 268 -6.57 17.47 -0.36
C HIS A 268 -5.81 17.60 0.97
N TYR A 269 -4.49 17.77 0.89
CA TYR A 269 -3.61 17.76 2.06
C TYR A 269 -3.99 18.78 3.14
N GLY A 270 -4.46 19.97 2.72
CA GLY A 270 -4.84 21.05 3.62
C GLY A 270 -5.98 20.70 4.58
N ASN A 271 -6.83 19.74 4.21
CA ASN A 271 -7.96 19.29 5.04
C ASN A 271 -7.51 18.30 6.14
N TRP A 272 -6.33 17.67 5.99
CA TRP A 272 -5.93 16.54 6.83
C TRP A 272 -4.62 16.75 7.58
N LEU A 273 -3.81 17.75 7.23
CA LEU A 273 -2.46 17.90 7.74
C LEU A 273 -2.41 18.01 9.26
N ASP A 274 -3.26 18.84 9.85
CA ASP A 274 -3.31 19.05 11.30
C ASP A 274 -3.85 17.81 12.02
N THR A 275 -4.90 17.18 11.48
CA THR A 275 -5.49 15.95 12.02
C THR A 275 -4.47 14.81 12.00
N ALA A 276 -3.79 14.61 10.86
CA ALA A 276 -2.76 13.58 10.72
C ALA A 276 -1.61 13.77 11.71
N ALA A 277 -1.20 15.02 11.95
CA ALA A 277 -0.15 15.32 12.92
C ALA A 277 -0.60 15.07 14.37
N GLN A 278 -1.86 15.35 14.71
CA GLN A 278 -2.41 15.06 16.03
C GLN A 278 -2.54 13.56 16.26
N ASP A 279 -3.07 12.82 15.29
CA ASP A 279 -3.19 11.39 15.36
C ASP A 279 -1.84 10.69 15.47
N TYR A 280 -0.86 11.13 14.66
CA TYR A 280 0.51 10.63 14.79
C TYR A 280 1.04 10.80 16.21
N LYS A 281 0.93 11.99 16.80
CA LYS A 281 1.42 12.23 18.16
C LYS A 281 0.77 11.33 19.19
N LYS A 282 -0.56 11.17 19.10
CA LYS A 282 -1.34 10.31 19.99
C LYS A 282 -0.88 8.86 19.90
N VAL A 283 -0.70 8.34 18.68
CA VAL A 283 -0.28 6.94 18.44
C VAL A 283 1.19 6.75 18.80
N ALA A 284 2.07 7.65 18.37
CA ALA A 284 3.52 7.55 18.64
C ALA A 284 3.83 7.61 20.14
N GLU A 285 3.07 8.38 20.92
CA GLU A 285 3.22 8.41 22.39
C GLU A 285 2.74 7.08 23.01
N ALA A 286 1.58 6.60 22.60
CA ALA A 286 0.95 5.40 23.15
C ALA A 286 1.72 4.12 22.81
N LEU A 287 2.14 3.96 21.55
CA LEU A 287 2.80 2.75 21.06
C LEU A 287 4.34 2.81 21.12
N ARG A 288 4.91 3.88 21.69
CA ARG A 288 6.37 4.03 21.81
C ARG A 288 7.00 2.80 22.46
N GLY A 289 8.01 2.22 21.78
CA GLY A 289 8.75 1.04 22.23
C GLY A 289 8.09 -0.29 21.89
N LEU A 290 6.91 -0.27 21.25
CA LEU A 290 6.24 -1.49 20.79
C LEU A 290 6.53 -1.80 19.31
N GLU A 291 7.16 -0.90 18.58
CA GLU A 291 7.36 -0.99 17.12
C GLU A 291 8.16 -2.25 16.70
N ASN A 292 9.04 -2.73 17.57
CA ASN A 292 9.89 -3.89 17.32
C ASN A 292 9.52 -5.10 18.20
N GLN A 293 8.40 -5.05 18.91
CA GLN A 293 7.89 -6.14 19.76
C GLN A 293 7.01 -7.07 18.93
N LEU A 294 7.03 -8.36 19.18
CA LEU A 294 6.10 -9.29 18.56
C LEU A 294 4.72 -9.17 19.21
N ILE A 295 3.67 -9.23 18.42
CA ILE A 295 2.32 -9.46 18.93
C ILE A 295 2.16 -10.93 19.23
N ILE A 296 2.04 -11.29 20.50
CA ILE A 296 1.98 -12.69 20.95
C ILE A 296 0.55 -13.18 21.21
N ARG A 297 -0.40 -12.26 21.37
CA ARG A 297 -1.80 -12.62 21.65
C ARG A 297 -2.75 -11.48 21.26
N HIS A 298 -3.91 -11.86 20.76
CA HIS A 298 -5.04 -10.96 20.53
C HIS A 298 -6.30 -11.60 21.15
N GLU A 299 -7.10 -10.80 21.83
CA GLU A 299 -8.30 -11.24 22.56
C GLU A 299 -9.44 -10.27 22.28
N VAL A 300 -10.64 -10.80 22.05
CA VAL A 300 -11.89 -10.07 22.12
C VAL A 300 -12.44 -10.27 23.52
N LEU A 301 -12.44 -9.22 24.33
CA LEU A 301 -12.84 -9.27 25.75
C LEU A 301 -14.36 -9.14 25.91
N GLU A 302 -14.96 -8.25 25.12
CA GLU A 302 -16.40 -8.01 25.01
C GLU A 302 -16.70 -7.73 23.52
N GLU A 303 -17.97 -7.61 23.15
CA GLU A 303 -18.39 -7.43 21.75
C GLU A 303 -17.64 -6.30 21.03
N ASP A 304 -17.38 -5.19 21.73
CA ASP A 304 -16.74 -3.99 21.19
C ASP A 304 -15.35 -3.71 21.78
N VAL A 305 -14.78 -4.61 22.59
CA VAL A 305 -13.50 -4.38 23.27
C VAL A 305 -12.46 -5.44 22.93
N THR A 306 -11.34 -5.01 22.39
CA THR A 306 -10.23 -5.90 22.05
C THR A 306 -8.98 -5.60 22.86
N LYS A 307 -8.08 -6.60 22.95
CA LYS A 307 -6.80 -6.51 23.65
C LYS A 307 -5.72 -7.18 22.81
N THR A 308 -4.68 -6.43 22.48
CA THR A 308 -3.48 -6.92 21.81
C THR A 308 -2.31 -6.94 22.79
N VAL A 309 -1.65 -8.07 22.95
CA VAL A 309 -0.56 -8.29 23.90
C VAL A 309 0.77 -8.47 23.16
N TYR A 310 1.77 -7.74 23.61
CA TYR A 310 3.13 -7.75 23.08
C TYR A 310 4.05 -8.64 23.94
N GLU A 311 5.21 -9.03 23.39
CA GLU A 311 6.14 -9.98 24.03
C GLU A 311 6.73 -9.47 25.35
N ASP A 312 6.84 -8.14 25.54
CA ASP A 312 7.29 -7.52 26.79
C ASP A 312 6.19 -7.47 27.87
N GLY A 313 5.00 -8.01 27.59
CA GLY A 313 3.83 -7.96 28.46
C GLY A 313 3.02 -6.67 28.36
N SER A 314 3.41 -5.71 27.50
CA SER A 314 2.59 -4.56 27.18
C SER A 314 1.28 -4.99 26.52
N ALA A 315 0.21 -4.23 26.77
CA ALA A 315 -1.09 -4.52 26.20
C ALA A 315 -1.79 -3.24 25.73
N VAL A 316 -2.33 -3.30 24.53
CA VAL A 316 -3.17 -2.26 23.91
C VAL A 316 -4.62 -2.72 23.99
N TYR A 317 -5.47 -1.89 24.60
CA TYR A 317 -6.90 -2.10 24.70
C TYR A 317 -7.60 -1.12 23.77
N VAL A 318 -8.53 -1.59 22.96
CA VAL A 318 -9.33 -0.75 22.05
C VAL A 318 -10.80 -0.96 22.33
N ASN A 319 -11.53 0.13 22.50
CA ASN A 319 -12.97 0.14 22.67
C ASN A 319 -13.63 0.78 21.44
N TYR A 320 -14.34 -0.03 20.68
CA TYR A 320 -15.14 0.40 19.52
C TYR A 320 -16.54 0.87 19.91
N GLY A 321 -16.96 0.57 21.14
CA GLY A 321 -18.27 0.90 21.68
C GLY A 321 -18.48 2.40 21.92
N LYS A 322 -19.73 2.78 22.10
CA LYS A 322 -20.16 4.18 22.32
C LYS A 322 -20.10 4.61 23.78
N GLU A 323 -19.89 3.68 24.70
CA GLU A 323 -19.77 3.90 26.13
C GLU A 323 -18.37 3.51 26.61
N PRO A 324 -17.86 4.11 27.69
CA PRO A 324 -16.59 3.68 28.30
C PRO A 324 -16.69 2.23 28.79
N ALA A 325 -15.57 1.50 28.68
CA ALA A 325 -15.43 0.13 29.18
C ALA A 325 -14.35 0.04 30.24
N GLU A 326 -14.48 -0.91 31.18
CA GLU A 326 -13.42 -1.23 32.16
C GLU A 326 -12.91 -2.65 31.95
N GLN A 327 -11.57 -2.77 31.70
CA GLN A 327 -10.92 -4.06 31.50
C GLN A 327 -9.57 -4.09 32.22
N ASP A 328 -9.29 -5.15 32.95
CA ASP A 328 -8.06 -5.34 33.72
C ASP A 328 -7.72 -4.16 34.67
N GLY A 329 -8.72 -3.44 35.18
CA GLY A 329 -8.58 -2.26 36.04
C GLY A 329 -8.21 -0.98 35.26
N ILE A 330 -8.41 -0.97 33.95
CA ILE A 330 -8.15 0.18 33.06
C ILE A 330 -9.47 0.66 32.48
N THR A 331 -9.75 1.95 32.60
CA THR A 331 -10.89 2.60 31.92
C THR A 331 -10.49 2.98 30.49
N ILE A 332 -11.23 2.47 29.51
CA ILE A 332 -11.04 2.76 28.07
C ILE A 332 -12.22 3.64 27.65
N GLY A 333 -11.95 4.84 27.17
CA GLY A 333 -12.99 5.77 26.72
C GLY A 333 -13.81 5.21 25.57
N ALA A 334 -15.01 5.76 25.35
CA ALA A 334 -15.84 5.42 24.20
C ALA A 334 -15.12 5.73 22.89
N ARG A 335 -15.09 4.77 21.97
CA ARG A 335 -14.37 4.87 20.69
C ARG A 335 -12.93 5.39 20.86
N ASP A 336 -12.22 4.79 21.83
CA ASP A 336 -10.87 5.18 22.20
C ASP A 336 -10.00 3.96 22.55
N PHE A 337 -8.79 4.19 22.98
CA PHE A 337 -7.85 3.13 23.36
C PHE A 337 -7.06 3.51 24.62
N ALA A 338 -6.52 2.50 25.28
CA ALA A 338 -5.60 2.65 26.41
C ALA A 338 -4.44 1.67 26.26
N VAL A 339 -3.27 2.03 26.80
CA VAL A 339 -2.07 1.19 26.75
C VAL A 339 -1.57 0.95 28.17
N ARG A 340 -1.37 -0.33 28.51
CA ARG A 340 -0.65 -0.75 29.69
C ARG A 340 0.76 -1.19 29.26
N LYS A 341 1.78 -0.53 29.77
CA LYS A 341 3.18 -0.97 29.54
C LYS A 341 3.47 -2.21 30.34
N GLY A 342 4.27 -3.10 29.75
CA GLY A 342 4.82 -4.27 30.46
C GLY A 342 5.69 -3.84 31.65
N SER A 343 5.83 -4.72 32.61
CA SER A 343 6.78 -4.52 33.71
C SER A 343 8.18 -4.88 33.21
N ASP A 344 9.14 -3.98 33.41
CA ASP A 344 10.57 -4.25 33.21
C ASP A 344 11.06 -5.41 34.09
#